data_f033a042bf8e3ff3b228ba6e5166e9c5
#
_entry.id   f033a042bf8e3ff3b228ba6e5166e9c5
#
_cell.length_a   1.000
_cell.length_b   1.000
_cell.length_c   1.000
_cell.angle_alpha   90.00
_cell.angle_beta   90.00
_cell.angle_gamma   90.00
#
_symmetry.space_group_name_H-M   'P 1'
#
loop_
_entity.id
_entity.type
_entity.pdbx_description
1 polymer ?
#
loop_
_entity_poly.entity_id
_entity_poly.type
_entity_poly.pdbx_seq_one_letter_code
_entity_poly.pdbx_strand_id
1 'polypeptide(L)'
;MIFPFLTIFLVIIIYTTYKRQKSTAKSEKTFADFWKKEQDANCTRKKDISDLDYIHVPLAELPFGKYPEEGFEDLELEIRALSEQPICNLNGIMNTDLKMQYGPANLDFLTECDTNYSTLVRLLASYGDRMYNHFHNEDAQIVLEYAISIQSDIAKSYITLANIYVESGQTDKLLELRQCADRLDSIRRNAILAKLDNYIPPELREKLEEEALLMAEAEAVLDDDEFELADMDFTITEKEP
;
A
#
# COMPACT_ATOMS: atom_id res chain seq x y z
N MET A 1 -10.27 43.83 42.59
CA MET A 1 -9.36 42.76 42.05
C MET A 1 -10.01 41.87 40.94
N ILE A 2 -10.87 42.44 40.09
CA ILE A 2 -11.57 41.70 39.01
C ILE A 2 -10.90 41.93 37.64
N PHE A 3 -10.11 42.99 37.49
CA PHE A 3 -9.50 43.40 36.22
C PHE A 3 -8.50 42.40 35.56
N PRO A 4 -7.60 41.72 36.28
CA PRO A 4 -6.63 40.83 35.63
C PRO A 4 -7.30 39.60 35.02
N PHE A 5 -8.36 39.08 35.57
CA PHE A 5 -9.09 37.93 35.00
C PHE A 5 -9.85 38.31 33.72
N LEU A 6 -10.38 39.51 33.66
CA LEU A 6 -11.08 40.00 32.43
C LEU A 6 -10.11 40.15 31.25
N THR A 7 -8.91 40.67 31.51
CA THR A 7 -7.88 40.82 30.45
C THR A 7 -7.39 39.48 29.97
N ILE A 8 -7.11 38.51 30.86
CA ILE A 8 -6.73 37.16 30.49
C ILE A 8 -7.84 36.48 29.66
N PHE A 9 -9.08 36.61 30.08
CA PHE A 9 -10.24 36.06 29.37
C PHE A 9 -10.39 36.66 27.95
N LEU A 10 -10.21 37.98 27.81
CA LEU A 10 -10.20 38.63 26.49
C LEU A 10 -9.06 38.15 25.60
N VAL A 11 -7.86 37.99 26.14
CA VAL A 11 -6.72 37.45 25.39
C VAL A 11 -6.99 36.00 24.93
N ILE A 12 -7.59 35.18 25.77
CA ILE A 12 -7.97 33.80 25.40
C ILE A 12 -9.02 33.79 24.26
N ILE A 13 -10.03 34.67 24.35
CA ILE A 13 -11.05 34.82 23.27
C ILE A 13 -10.41 35.26 21.95
N ILE A 14 -9.56 36.27 21.99
CA ILE A 14 -8.86 36.78 20.78
C ILE A 14 -7.97 35.65 20.21
N TYR A 15 -7.19 34.95 21.02
CA TYR A 15 -6.34 33.86 20.59
C TYR A 15 -7.12 32.67 19.99
N THR A 16 -8.22 32.28 20.64
CA THR A 16 -9.07 31.19 20.15
C THR A 16 -9.77 31.52 18.86
N THR A 17 -10.30 32.78 18.74
CA THR A 17 -10.92 33.24 17.51
C THR A 17 -9.91 33.35 16.36
N TYR A 18 -8.72 33.89 16.62
CA TYR A 18 -7.64 33.96 15.63
C TYR A 18 -7.22 32.56 15.15
N LYS A 19 -7.00 31.61 16.08
CA LYS A 19 -6.64 30.21 15.77
C LYS A 19 -7.75 29.54 14.96
N ARG A 20 -9.02 29.78 15.31
CA ARG A 20 -10.18 29.26 14.58
C ARG A 20 -10.26 29.84 13.16
N GLN A 21 -10.10 31.13 12.97
CA GLN A 21 -10.09 31.76 11.64
C GLN A 21 -8.97 31.23 10.77
N LYS A 22 -7.75 31.09 11.31
CA LYS A 22 -6.62 30.53 10.58
C LYS A 22 -6.85 29.06 10.15
N SER A 23 -7.46 28.26 11.04
CA SER A 23 -7.85 26.88 10.75
C SER A 23 -8.92 26.81 9.68
N THR A 24 -9.95 27.67 9.75
CA THR A 24 -11.03 27.72 8.76
C THR A 24 -10.52 28.15 7.38
N ALA A 25 -9.69 29.18 7.31
CA ALA A 25 -9.10 29.66 6.06
C ALA A 25 -8.20 28.57 5.40
N LYS A 26 -7.43 27.82 6.21
CA LYS A 26 -6.66 26.68 5.70
C LYS A 26 -7.56 25.57 5.16
N SER A 27 -8.63 25.25 5.87
CA SER A 27 -9.61 24.25 5.45
C SER A 27 -10.33 24.65 4.16
N GLU A 28 -10.75 25.91 4.04
CA GLU A 28 -11.40 26.45 2.83
C GLU A 28 -10.46 26.38 1.62
N LYS A 29 -9.18 26.73 1.80
CA LYS A 29 -8.20 26.64 0.72
C LYS A 29 -8.00 25.19 0.28
N THR A 30 -7.80 24.29 1.22
CA THR A 30 -7.65 22.84 0.93
C THR A 30 -8.87 22.28 0.20
N PHE A 31 -10.07 22.71 0.60
CA PHE A 31 -11.32 22.33 -0.04
C PHE A 31 -11.45 22.90 -1.47
N ALA A 32 -11.09 24.16 -1.67
CA ALA A 32 -11.08 24.77 -2.99
C ALA A 32 -10.05 24.10 -3.94
N ASP A 33 -8.85 23.80 -3.44
CA ASP A 33 -7.80 23.08 -4.18
C ASP A 33 -8.26 21.66 -4.56
N PHE A 34 -8.94 20.96 -3.64
CA PHE A 34 -9.54 19.65 -3.92
C PHE A 34 -10.61 19.72 -5.02
N TRP A 35 -11.55 20.69 -4.93
CA TRP A 35 -12.59 20.83 -5.95
C TRP A 35 -12.04 21.22 -7.31
N LYS A 36 -11.01 22.04 -7.34
CA LYS A 36 -10.33 22.38 -8.59
C LYS A 36 -9.69 21.14 -9.20
N LYS A 37 -8.95 20.34 -8.39
CA LYS A 37 -8.36 19.09 -8.84
C LYS A 37 -9.41 18.11 -9.38
N GLU A 38 -10.54 17.98 -8.70
CA GLU A 38 -11.64 17.11 -9.11
C GLU A 38 -12.30 17.60 -10.42
N GLN A 39 -12.45 18.92 -10.59
CA GLN A 39 -12.98 19.49 -11.82
C GLN A 39 -12.03 19.25 -13.00
N ASP A 40 -10.74 19.47 -12.81
CA ASP A 40 -9.70 19.21 -13.83
C ASP A 40 -9.70 17.73 -14.20
N ALA A 41 -9.79 16.83 -13.23
CA ALA A 41 -9.88 15.39 -13.41
C ALA A 41 -11.09 14.97 -14.25
N ASN A 42 -12.27 15.58 -13.99
CA ASN A 42 -13.49 15.30 -14.75
C ASN A 42 -13.45 15.81 -16.20
N CYS A 43 -12.56 16.76 -16.51
CA CYS A 43 -12.33 17.25 -17.88
C CYS A 43 -11.27 16.48 -18.66
N THR A 44 -10.59 15.51 -18.02
CA THR A 44 -9.52 14.70 -18.65
C THR A 44 -10.11 13.80 -19.75
N ARG A 45 -9.42 13.73 -20.89
CA ARG A 45 -9.82 12.84 -21.99
C ARG A 45 -9.55 11.38 -21.62
N LYS A 46 -10.41 10.49 -22.13
CA LYS A 46 -10.18 9.04 -22.06
C LYS A 46 -8.83 8.69 -22.66
N LYS A 47 -8.00 7.97 -21.91
CA LYS A 47 -6.71 7.43 -22.37
C LYS A 47 -6.81 5.91 -22.55
N ASP A 48 -5.85 5.36 -23.26
CA ASP A 48 -5.67 3.93 -23.35
C ASP A 48 -5.23 3.35 -22.00
N ILE A 49 -5.75 2.19 -21.67
CA ILE A 49 -5.49 1.45 -20.43
C ILE A 49 -4.99 0.03 -20.72
N SER A 50 -4.62 -0.27 -21.97
CA SER A 50 -4.09 -1.58 -22.37
C SER A 50 -2.76 -1.91 -21.70
N ASP A 51 -1.98 -0.86 -21.36
CA ASP A 51 -0.64 -0.99 -20.77
C ASP A 51 -0.64 -1.01 -19.23
N LEU A 52 -1.83 -1.15 -18.60
CA LEU A 52 -1.91 -1.33 -17.16
C LEU A 52 -1.32 -2.68 -16.74
N ASP A 53 -0.75 -2.72 -15.54
CA ASP A 53 -0.20 -3.93 -14.93
C ASP A 53 -1.35 -4.87 -14.48
N TYR A 54 -1.90 -5.60 -15.47
CA TYR A 54 -2.96 -6.57 -15.22
C TYR A 54 -2.41 -7.84 -14.59
N ILE A 55 -3.06 -8.26 -13.52
CA ILE A 55 -2.70 -9.48 -12.78
C ILE A 55 -3.30 -10.71 -13.49
N HIS A 56 -2.43 -11.61 -13.89
CA HIS A 56 -2.80 -12.91 -14.46
C HIS A 56 -2.60 -14.00 -13.41
N VAL A 57 -3.69 -14.69 -13.04
CA VAL A 57 -3.63 -15.76 -12.02
C VAL A 57 -3.01 -17.01 -12.64
N PRO A 58 -1.89 -17.54 -12.11
CA PRO A 58 -1.20 -18.71 -12.65
C PRO A 58 -1.92 -20.00 -12.21
N LEU A 59 -3.10 -20.27 -12.77
CA LEU A 59 -3.96 -21.40 -12.37
C LEU A 59 -3.25 -22.77 -12.43
N ALA A 60 -2.25 -22.91 -13.30
CA ALA A 60 -1.49 -24.15 -13.45
C ALA A 60 -0.46 -24.38 -12.33
N GLU A 61 -0.04 -23.33 -11.64
CA GLU A 61 0.94 -23.36 -10.57
C GLU A 61 0.27 -23.51 -9.18
N LEU A 62 -1.01 -23.14 -9.10
CA LEU A 62 -1.78 -23.26 -7.88
C LEU A 62 -2.27 -24.71 -7.66
N PRO A 63 -2.32 -25.18 -6.40
CA PRO A 63 -2.63 -26.58 -6.08
C PRO A 63 -4.12 -26.94 -6.17
N PHE A 64 -4.75 -26.54 -7.25
CA PHE A 64 -6.21 -26.75 -7.46
C PHE A 64 -6.55 -28.21 -7.79
N GLY A 65 -7.68 -28.68 -7.23
CA GLY A 65 -8.21 -30.02 -7.45
C GLY A 65 -7.45 -31.12 -6.70
N LYS A 66 -6.51 -30.77 -5.81
CA LYS A 66 -5.76 -31.74 -5.01
C LYS A 66 -6.56 -32.28 -3.80
N TYR A 67 -7.44 -31.46 -3.25
CA TYR A 67 -8.09 -31.70 -1.96
C TYR A 67 -9.60 -31.83 -2.11
N PRO A 68 -10.20 -33.00 -1.77
CA PRO A 68 -11.63 -33.25 -1.90
C PRO A 68 -12.45 -32.75 -0.70
N GLU A 69 -11.81 -32.10 0.27
CA GLU A 69 -12.48 -31.63 1.48
C GLU A 69 -13.44 -30.48 1.18
N GLU A 70 -14.50 -30.40 1.98
CA GLU A 70 -15.58 -29.43 1.84
C GLU A 70 -15.05 -27.99 1.83
N GLY A 71 -15.49 -27.20 0.86
CA GLY A 71 -15.19 -25.77 0.72
C GLY A 71 -13.87 -25.43 0.03
N PHE A 72 -13.05 -26.40 -0.40
CA PHE A 72 -11.94 -26.13 -1.30
C PHE A 72 -12.44 -25.88 -2.72
N GLU A 73 -13.33 -26.72 -3.20
CA GLU A 73 -13.89 -26.63 -4.54
C GLU A 73 -14.58 -25.29 -4.79
N ASP A 74 -15.35 -24.79 -3.84
CA ASP A 74 -16.03 -23.49 -3.96
C ASP A 74 -15.02 -22.34 -4.13
N LEU A 75 -13.98 -22.30 -3.30
CA LEU A 75 -12.92 -21.28 -3.40
C LEU A 75 -12.16 -21.36 -4.73
N GLU A 76 -11.86 -22.57 -5.17
CA GLU A 76 -11.17 -22.80 -6.45
C GLU A 76 -12.04 -22.34 -7.63
N LEU A 77 -13.34 -22.63 -7.63
CA LEU A 77 -14.27 -22.18 -8.66
C LEU A 77 -14.37 -20.65 -8.70
N GLU A 78 -14.45 -19.99 -7.53
CA GLU A 78 -14.47 -18.53 -7.46
C GLU A 78 -13.17 -17.91 -7.98
N ILE A 79 -11.99 -18.46 -7.60
CA ILE A 79 -10.69 -17.97 -8.10
C ILE A 79 -10.58 -18.16 -9.61
N ARG A 80 -11.02 -19.31 -10.15
CA ARG A 80 -11.02 -19.59 -11.59
C ARG A 80 -11.92 -18.61 -12.35
N ALA A 81 -13.14 -18.40 -11.86
CA ALA A 81 -14.10 -17.47 -12.47
C ALA A 81 -13.54 -16.03 -12.48
N LEU A 82 -12.85 -15.65 -11.39
CA LEU A 82 -12.26 -14.32 -11.27
C LEU A 82 -11.03 -14.16 -12.17
N SER A 83 -10.25 -15.22 -12.41
CA SER A 83 -9.07 -15.18 -13.27
C SER A 83 -9.38 -14.84 -14.74
N GLU A 84 -10.63 -14.99 -15.17
CA GLU A 84 -11.11 -14.62 -16.50
C GLU A 84 -11.48 -13.12 -16.59
N GLN A 85 -11.52 -12.42 -15.46
CA GLN A 85 -11.85 -11.00 -15.38
C GLN A 85 -10.60 -10.13 -15.38
N PRO A 86 -10.70 -8.85 -15.75
CA PRO A 86 -9.61 -7.92 -15.61
C PRO A 86 -9.34 -7.65 -14.12
N ILE A 87 -8.10 -7.80 -13.71
CA ILE A 87 -7.65 -7.61 -12.33
C ILE A 87 -6.49 -6.64 -12.32
N CYS A 88 -6.55 -5.60 -11.50
CA CYS A 88 -5.48 -4.61 -11.36
C CYS A 88 -5.40 -4.11 -9.92
N ASN A 89 -4.20 -4.02 -9.38
CA ASN A 89 -3.97 -3.46 -8.05
C ASN A 89 -3.87 -1.93 -8.15
N LEU A 90 -4.90 -1.25 -7.66
CA LEU A 90 -4.96 0.21 -7.62
C LEU A 90 -4.92 0.75 -6.17
N ASN A 91 -4.44 -0.05 -5.23
CA ASN A 91 -4.30 0.36 -3.83
C ASN A 91 -3.43 1.63 -3.73
N GLY A 92 -3.82 2.53 -2.83
CA GLY A 92 -3.10 3.80 -2.61
C GLY A 92 -3.48 4.91 -3.60
N ILE A 93 -4.16 4.64 -4.72
CA ILE A 93 -4.51 5.63 -5.73
C ILE A 93 -5.94 6.13 -5.52
N MET A 94 -6.13 7.44 -5.41
CA MET A 94 -7.46 8.03 -5.27
C MET A 94 -8.20 8.11 -6.61
N ASN A 95 -9.53 8.03 -6.57
CA ASN A 95 -10.38 8.14 -7.77
C ASN A 95 -10.12 9.41 -8.59
N THR A 96 -9.82 10.53 -7.94
CA THR A 96 -9.45 11.78 -8.62
C THR A 96 -8.16 11.63 -9.41
N ASP A 97 -7.17 10.90 -8.86
CA ASP A 97 -5.90 10.65 -9.53
C ASP A 97 -6.08 9.68 -10.71
N LEU A 98 -6.90 8.63 -10.55
CA LEU A 98 -7.29 7.73 -11.64
C LEU A 98 -7.98 8.48 -12.79
N LYS A 99 -8.91 9.40 -12.47
CA LYS A 99 -9.54 10.27 -13.49
C LYS A 99 -8.53 11.15 -14.20
N MET A 100 -7.58 11.77 -13.47
CA MET A 100 -6.53 12.59 -14.06
C MET A 100 -5.59 11.77 -14.94
N GLN A 101 -5.27 10.58 -14.51
CA GLN A 101 -4.29 9.72 -15.20
C GLN A 101 -4.92 9.05 -16.43
N TYR A 102 -6.14 8.52 -16.32
CA TYR A 102 -6.76 7.66 -17.36
C TYR A 102 -8.05 8.23 -17.96
N GLY A 103 -8.57 9.31 -17.41
CA GLY A 103 -9.84 9.93 -17.80
C GLY A 103 -11.04 9.34 -17.05
N PRO A 104 -12.07 10.16 -16.78
CA PRO A 104 -13.26 9.75 -16.02
C PRO A 104 -14.06 8.63 -16.68
N ALA A 105 -13.98 8.51 -18.02
CA ALA A 105 -14.66 7.45 -18.76
C ALA A 105 -14.09 6.04 -18.53
N ASN A 106 -12.91 5.92 -17.91
CA ASN A 106 -12.32 4.64 -17.53
C ASN A 106 -12.56 4.29 -16.06
N LEU A 107 -13.09 5.21 -15.25
CA LEU A 107 -13.17 5.04 -13.80
C LEU A 107 -13.98 3.81 -13.39
N ASP A 108 -15.13 3.57 -14.03
CA ASP A 108 -16.00 2.44 -13.70
C ASP A 108 -15.27 1.10 -13.96
N PHE A 109 -14.59 0.99 -15.11
CA PHE A 109 -13.80 -0.19 -15.43
C PHE A 109 -12.61 -0.39 -14.47
N LEU A 110 -11.88 0.68 -14.13
CA LEU A 110 -10.77 0.61 -13.19
C LEU A 110 -11.25 0.23 -11.78
N THR A 111 -12.42 0.72 -11.37
CA THR A 111 -13.05 0.35 -10.09
C THR A 111 -13.45 -1.13 -10.07
N GLU A 112 -13.92 -1.67 -11.19
CA GLU A 112 -14.21 -3.09 -11.35
C GLU A 112 -12.94 -3.93 -11.24
N CYS A 113 -11.85 -3.54 -11.92
CA CYS A 113 -10.55 -4.21 -11.83
C CYS A 113 -10.00 -4.24 -10.39
N ASP A 114 -10.11 -3.15 -9.65
CA ASP A 114 -9.69 -3.05 -8.24
C ASP A 114 -10.58 -3.88 -7.31
N THR A 115 -11.89 -3.93 -7.60
CA THR A 115 -12.82 -4.80 -6.88
C THR A 115 -12.49 -6.27 -7.08
N ASN A 116 -12.15 -6.66 -8.31
CA ASN A 116 -11.70 -8.00 -8.66
C ASN A 116 -10.39 -8.34 -7.94
N TYR A 117 -9.43 -7.42 -7.90
CA TYR A 117 -8.20 -7.57 -7.12
C TYR A 117 -8.47 -7.78 -5.63
N SER A 118 -9.27 -6.92 -5.03
CA SER A 118 -9.64 -7.01 -3.61
C SER A 118 -10.36 -8.33 -3.29
N THR A 119 -11.11 -8.88 -4.24
CA THR A 119 -11.77 -10.18 -4.10
C THR A 119 -10.77 -11.32 -4.22
N LEU A 120 -9.86 -11.25 -5.22
CA LEU A 120 -8.82 -12.25 -5.42
C LEU A 120 -7.94 -12.43 -4.18
N VAL A 121 -7.41 -11.33 -3.62
CA VAL A 121 -6.52 -11.43 -2.45
C VAL A 121 -7.23 -11.99 -1.22
N ARG A 122 -8.55 -11.75 -1.06
CA ARG A 122 -9.34 -12.36 0.01
C ARG A 122 -9.57 -13.85 -0.20
N LEU A 123 -9.85 -14.26 -1.45
CA LEU A 123 -10.02 -15.68 -1.80
C LEU A 123 -8.72 -16.45 -1.60
N LEU A 124 -7.58 -15.92 -2.08
CA LEU A 124 -6.26 -16.53 -1.88
C LEU A 124 -5.91 -16.64 -0.39
N ALA A 125 -6.17 -15.61 0.41
CA ALA A 125 -5.97 -15.65 1.85
C ALA A 125 -6.83 -16.71 2.53
N SER A 126 -8.08 -16.87 2.10
CA SER A 126 -9.00 -17.87 2.65
C SER A 126 -8.61 -19.28 2.24
N TYR A 127 -8.17 -19.45 0.98
CA TYR A 127 -7.74 -20.72 0.42
C TYR A 127 -6.44 -21.21 1.09
N GLY A 128 -5.42 -20.33 1.19
CA GLY A 128 -4.16 -20.67 1.87
C GLY A 128 -4.34 -20.95 3.37
N ASP A 129 -5.19 -20.17 4.05
CA ASP A 129 -5.49 -20.42 5.47
C ASP A 129 -6.25 -21.75 5.68
N ARG A 130 -7.18 -22.08 4.78
CA ARG A 130 -7.87 -23.38 4.84
C ARG A 130 -6.88 -24.53 4.65
N MET A 131 -5.97 -24.43 3.68
CA MET A 131 -4.91 -25.43 3.49
C MET A 131 -4.05 -25.60 4.74
N TYR A 132 -3.59 -24.50 5.32
CA TYR A 132 -2.80 -24.52 6.55
C TYR A 132 -3.54 -25.24 7.70
N ASN A 133 -4.84 -24.93 7.88
CA ASN A 133 -5.66 -25.55 8.92
C ASN A 133 -5.91 -27.06 8.67
N HIS A 134 -5.77 -27.52 7.43
CA HIS A 134 -5.83 -28.94 7.05
C HIS A 134 -4.44 -29.60 6.96
N PHE A 135 -3.38 -28.93 7.44
CA PHE A 135 -2.00 -29.41 7.45
C PHE A 135 -1.36 -29.58 6.06
N HIS A 136 -1.87 -28.87 5.06
CA HIS A 136 -1.31 -28.84 3.71
C HIS A 136 -0.31 -27.67 3.57
N ASN A 137 0.72 -27.62 4.43
CA ASN A 137 1.58 -26.45 4.60
C ASN A 137 2.36 -26.09 3.33
N GLU A 138 2.85 -27.08 2.57
CA GLU A 138 3.60 -26.82 1.34
C GLU A 138 2.75 -26.13 0.27
N ASP A 139 1.52 -26.61 0.06
CA ASP A 139 0.60 -26.03 -0.92
C ASP A 139 0.01 -24.71 -0.41
N ALA A 140 -0.25 -24.56 0.90
CA ALA A 140 -0.62 -23.29 1.52
C ALA A 140 0.47 -22.23 1.30
N GLN A 141 1.74 -22.61 1.42
CA GLN A 141 2.87 -21.72 1.17
C GLN A 141 2.84 -21.18 -0.27
N ILE A 142 2.65 -22.03 -1.28
CA ILE A 142 2.59 -21.65 -2.69
C ILE A 142 1.49 -20.59 -2.92
N VAL A 143 0.29 -20.85 -2.40
CA VAL A 143 -0.86 -19.94 -2.56
C VAL A 143 -0.62 -18.60 -1.88
N LEU A 144 -0.07 -18.62 -0.67
CA LEU A 144 0.17 -17.40 0.11
C LEU A 144 1.38 -16.62 -0.42
N GLU A 145 2.45 -17.28 -0.87
CA GLU A 145 3.57 -16.62 -1.56
C GLU A 145 3.08 -15.91 -2.84
N TYR A 146 2.20 -16.54 -3.62
CA TYR A 146 1.56 -15.88 -4.76
C TYR A 146 0.74 -14.66 -4.32
N ALA A 147 -0.08 -14.78 -3.26
CA ALA A 147 -0.85 -13.63 -2.75
C ALA A 147 0.05 -12.45 -2.34
N ILE A 148 1.22 -12.72 -1.75
CA ILE A 148 2.21 -11.70 -1.39
C ILE A 148 2.88 -11.11 -2.64
N SER A 149 3.18 -11.91 -3.66
CA SER A 149 3.81 -11.43 -4.89
C SER A 149 2.95 -10.41 -5.64
N ILE A 150 1.62 -10.54 -5.56
CA ILE A 150 0.68 -9.54 -6.11
C ILE A 150 0.35 -8.41 -5.14
N GLN A 151 1.16 -8.23 -4.09
CA GLN A 151 1.04 -7.15 -3.09
C GLN A 151 -0.25 -7.16 -2.27
N SER A 152 -0.75 -8.35 -1.90
CA SER A 152 -1.89 -8.48 -0.99
C SER A 152 -1.65 -7.73 0.32
N ASP A 153 -2.61 -6.95 0.77
CA ASP A 153 -2.59 -6.27 2.07
C ASP A 153 -3.42 -6.99 3.16
N ILE A 154 -3.74 -8.25 2.92
CA ILE A 154 -4.51 -9.08 3.86
C ILE A 154 -3.59 -9.65 4.94
N ALA A 155 -3.65 -9.09 6.15
CA ALA A 155 -2.81 -9.48 7.28
C ALA A 155 -2.82 -11.00 7.58
N LYS A 156 -3.94 -11.68 7.29
CA LYS A 156 -4.06 -13.13 7.48
C LYS A 156 -3.07 -13.90 6.62
N SER A 157 -2.87 -13.51 5.35
CA SER A 157 -1.90 -14.15 4.46
C SER A 157 -0.49 -14.10 5.03
N TYR A 158 -0.08 -12.94 5.55
CA TYR A 158 1.23 -12.74 6.17
C TYR A 158 1.40 -13.57 7.44
N ILE A 159 0.38 -13.62 8.31
CA ILE A 159 0.45 -14.35 9.57
C ILE A 159 0.51 -15.86 9.34
N THR A 160 -0.35 -16.37 8.45
CA THR A 160 -0.37 -17.81 8.12
C THR A 160 0.96 -18.23 7.47
N LEU A 161 1.49 -17.42 6.55
CA LEU A 161 2.77 -17.69 5.91
C LEU A 161 3.94 -17.61 6.91
N ALA A 162 3.91 -16.65 7.84
CA ALA A 162 4.90 -16.58 8.92
C ALA A 162 4.87 -17.81 9.83
N ASN A 163 3.68 -18.34 10.16
CA ASN A 163 3.58 -19.60 10.89
C ASN A 163 4.22 -20.75 10.13
N ILE A 164 3.94 -20.88 8.83
CA ILE A 164 4.52 -21.93 7.98
C ILE A 164 6.05 -21.81 7.96
N TYR A 165 6.61 -20.61 7.81
CA TYR A 165 8.06 -20.40 7.79
C TYR A 165 8.73 -20.72 9.14
N VAL A 166 8.08 -20.37 10.26
CA VAL A 166 8.58 -20.71 11.60
C VAL A 166 8.54 -22.22 11.81
N GLU A 167 7.44 -22.89 11.48
CA GLU A 167 7.29 -24.36 11.62
C GLU A 167 8.27 -25.12 10.75
N SER A 168 8.62 -24.60 9.57
CA SER A 168 9.57 -25.21 8.64
C SER A 168 11.03 -24.74 8.83
N GLY A 169 11.28 -23.81 9.77
CA GLY A 169 12.62 -23.28 10.06
C GLY A 169 13.20 -22.35 8.96
N GLN A 170 12.33 -21.76 8.11
CA GLN A 170 12.71 -20.90 7.00
C GLN A 170 12.84 -19.42 7.47
N THR A 171 13.79 -19.15 8.36
CA THR A 171 13.97 -17.82 8.97
C THR A 171 14.28 -16.73 7.95
N ASP A 172 15.07 -17.05 6.91
CA ASP A 172 15.42 -16.09 5.86
C ASP A 172 14.17 -15.60 5.11
N LYS A 173 13.26 -16.51 4.76
CA LYS A 173 11.99 -16.18 4.11
C LYS A 173 11.08 -15.33 5.01
N LEU A 174 11.17 -15.45 6.32
CA LEU A 174 10.42 -14.61 7.26
C LEU A 174 10.88 -13.15 7.17
N LEU A 175 12.17 -12.91 6.99
CA LEU A 175 12.71 -11.56 6.79
C LEU A 175 12.28 -10.98 5.45
N GLU A 176 12.34 -11.78 4.36
CA GLU A 176 11.85 -11.37 3.05
C GLU A 176 10.36 -11.02 3.10
N LEU A 177 9.55 -11.81 3.82
CA LEU A 177 8.13 -11.54 4.03
C LEU A 177 7.89 -10.18 4.71
N ARG A 178 8.70 -9.86 5.73
CA ARG A 178 8.66 -8.57 6.41
C ARG A 178 9.02 -7.42 5.45
N GLN A 179 10.05 -7.60 4.63
CA GLN A 179 10.43 -6.60 3.62
C GLN A 179 9.32 -6.41 2.56
N CYS A 180 8.66 -7.48 2.13
CA CYS A 180 7.49 -7.37 1.24
C CYS A 180 6.36 -6.58 1.90
N ALA A 181 6.09 -6.80 3.19
CA ALA A 181 5.10 -6.05 3.93
C ALA A 181 5.45 -4.55 4.08
N ASP A 182 6.74 -4.23 4.20
CA ASP A 182 7.20 -2.84 4.32
C ASP A 182 7.04 -2.04 3.03
N ARG A 183 7.07 -2.69 1.88
CA ARG A 183 6.88 -2.05 0.56
C ARG A 183 5.41 -1.82 0.19
N LEU A 184 4.46 -2.27 1.01
CA LEU A 184 3.03 -2.11 0.72
C LEU A 184 2.62 -0.64 0.75
N ASP A 185 1.95 -0.18 -0.30
CA ASP A 185 1.23 1.09 -0.31
C ASP A 185 -0.20 0.88 0.22
N SER A 186 -0.33 0.60 1.51
CA SER A 186 -1.60 0.35 2.18
C SER A 186 -1.61 0.90 3.60
N ILE A 187 -2.76 1.40 4.01
CA ILE A 187 -3.00 1.83 5.40
C ILE A 187 -2.80 0.68 6.41
N ARG A 188 -2.85 -0.57 5.96
CA ARG A 188 -2.68 -1.77 6.77
C ARG A 188 -1.21 -2.15 6.99
N ARG A 189 -0.28 -1.57 6.25
CA ARG A 189 1.16 -1.87 6.32
C ARG A 189 1.68 -1.95 7.76
N ASN A 190 1.50 -0.88 8.52
CA ASN A 190 2.02 -0.81 9.89
C ASN A 190 1.41 -1.88 10.82
N ALA A 191 0.14 -2.22 10.62
CA ALA A 191 -0.52 -3.27 11.40
C ALA A 191 -0.02 -4.68 11.02
N ILE A 192 0.35 -4.89 9.75
CA ILE A 192 0.96 -6.15 9.29
C ILE A 192 2.36 -6.28 9.85
N LEU A 193 3.20 -5.24 9.74
CA LEU A 193 4.56 -5.21 10.27
C LEU A 193 4.58 -5.49 11.78
N ALA A 194 3.74 -4.81 12.56
CA ALA A 194 3.65 -5.03 14.00
C ALA A 194 3.30 -6.48 14.38
N LYS A 195 2.55 -7.19 13.53
CA LYS A 195 2.25 -8.60 13.74
C LYS A 195 3.42 -9.49 13.33
N LEU A 196 4.09 -9.23 12.22
CA LEU A 196 5.26 -9.98 11.75
C LEU A 196 6.43 -9.85 12.71
N ASP A 197 6.61 -8.68 13.32
CA ASP A 197 7.68 -8.44 14.30
C ASP A 197 7.60 -9.37 15.52
N ASN A 198 6.43 -9.96 15.82
CA ASN A 198 6.29 -10.96 16.88
C ASN A 198 6.91 -12.33 16.51
N TYR A 199 7.11 -12.61 15.22
CA TYR A 199 7.72 -13.83 14.71
C TYR A 199 9.23 -13.72 14.55
N ILE A 200 9.76 -12.50 14.46
CA ILE A 200 11.19 -12.24 14.26
C ILE A 200 11.89 -12.12 15.60
N PRO A 201 12.97 -12.89 15.84
CA PRO A 201 13.77 -12.77 17.06
C PRO A 201 14.27 -11.32 17.28
N PRO A 202 14.32 -10.83 18.52
CA PRO A 202 14.73 -9.45 18.82
C PRO A 202 16.09 -9.07 18.24
N GLU A 203 17.06 -9.98 18.31
CA GLU A 203 18.43 -9.79 17.82
C GLU A 203 18.50 -9.56 16.30
N LEU A 204 17.57 -10.19 15.58
CA LEU A 204 17.48 -10.06 14.12
C LEU A 204 16.72 -8.79 13.72
N ARG A 205 15.78 -8.36 14.57
CA ARG A 205 15.04 -7.11 14.40
C ARG A 205 15.96 -5.89 14.53
N GLU A 206 16.81 -5.89 15.57
CA GLU A 206 17.79 -4.82 15.78
C GLU A 206 18.71 -4.66 14.55
N LYS A 207 19.18 -5.77 13.98
CA LYS A 207 19.99 -5.73 12.75
C LYS A 207 19.24 -5.13 11.55
N LEU A 208 17.97 -5.49 11.37
CA LEU A 208 17.15 -4.93 10.28
C LEU A 208 16.92 -3.43 10.46
N GLU A 209 16.71 -2.97 11.69
CA GLU A 209 16.54 -1.55 11.99
C GLU A 209 17.85 -0.78 11.75
N GLU A 210 18.99 -1.36 12.12
CA GLU A 210 20.31 -0.79 11.87
C GLU A 210 20.63 -0.71 10.35
N GLU A 211 20.33 -1.78 9.60
CA GLU A 211 20.50 -1.79 8.14
C GLU A 211 19.57 -0.78 7.45
N ALA A 212 18.30 -0.66 7.89
CA ALA A 212 17.35 0.31 7.37
C ALA A 212 17.80 1.76 7.65
N LEU A 213 18.37 2.02 8.83
CA LEU A 213 18.91 3.33 9.18
C LEU A 213 20.11 3.69 8.31
N LEU A 214 21.03 2.74 8.11
CA LEU A 214 22.20 2.94 7.23
C LEU A 214 21.80 3.19 5.78
N MET A 215 20.77 2.50 5.27
CA MET A 215 20.24 2.75 3.93
C MET A 215 19.61 4.14 3.81
N ALA A 216 18.83 4.56 4.80
CA ALA A 216 18.20 5.87 4.82
C ALA A 216 19.25 7.00 4.90
N GLU A 217 20.32 6.81 5.66
CA GLU A 217 21.46 7.76 5.71
C GLU A 217 22.20 7.82 4.37
N ALA A 218 22.37 6.67 3.68
CA ALA A 218 23.02 6.64 2.38
C ALA A 218 22.16 7.32 1.27
N GLU A 219 20.83 7.13 1.30
CA GLU A 219 19.92 7.83 0.39
C GLU A 219 19.91 9.34 0.63
N ALA A 220 19.93 9.79 1.89
CA ALA A 220 19.97 11.21 2.23
C ALA A 220 21.25 11.90 1.73
N VAL A 221 22.39 11.20 1.75
CA VAL A 221 23.65 11.72 1.22
C VAL A 221 23.61 11.85 -0.32
N LEU A 222 22.96 10.90 -1.02
CA LEU A 222 22.82 10.95 -2.48
C LEU A 222 21.91 12.09 -2.93
N ASP A 223 20.84 12.37 -2.20
CA ASP A 223 19.93 13.49 -2.49
C ASP A 223 20.61 14.85 -2.28
N ASP A 224 21.48 14.99 -1.27
CA ASP A 224 22.26 16.20 -1.05
C ASP A 224 23.30 16.42 -2.16
N ASP A 225 23.95 15.36 -2.66
CA ASP A 225 24.91 15.44 -3.76
C ASP A 225 24.24 15.80 -5.11
N GLU A 226 23.02 15.30 -5.39
CA GLU A 226 22.26 15.71 -6.57
C GLU A 226 21.83 17.18 -6.52
N PHE A 227 21.51 17.70 -5.33
CA PHE A 227 21.15 19.10 -5.14
C PHE A 227 22.36 20.02 -5.35
N GLU A 228 23.57 19.67 -4.87
CA GLU A 228 24.78 20.44 -5.11
C GLU A 228 25.20 20.46 -6.59
N LEU A 229 25.02 19.36 -7.33
CA LEU A 229 25.33 19.29 -8.76
C LEU A 229 24.36 20.13 -9.62
N ALA A 230 23.07 20.20 -9.23
CA ALA A 230 22.09 21.04 -9.92
C ALA A 230 22.36 22.54 -9.75
N ASP A 231 22.88 22.98 -8.61
CA ASP A 231 23.28 24.37 -8.38
C ASP A 231 24.60 24.77 -9.10
N MET A 232 25.49 23.81 -9.42
CA MET A 232 26.71 24.06 -10.15
C MET A 232 26.51 24.28 -11.66
N ASP A 233 25.46 23.72 -12.25
CA ASP A 233 25.20 23.86 -13.70
C ASP A 233 24.61 25.24 -14.09
N PHE A 234 24.17 26.06 -13.12
CA PHE A 234 23.55 27.36 -13.36
C PHE A 234 24.56 28.52 -13.45
N THR A 235 25.88 28.29 -13.24
CA THR A 235 26.89 29.36 -13.17
C THR A 235 27.79 29.49 -14.41
N ILE A 236 27.53 28.76 -15.52
CA ILE A 236 28.43 28.75 -16.69
C ILE A 236 27.90 29.51 -17.93
N THR A 237 26.74 30.15 -17.90
CA THR A 237 26.23 30.88 -19.07
C THR A 237 26.00 32.37 -18.80
N GLU A 238 27.09 33.14 -18.56
CA GLU A 238 27.11 34.57 -18.90
C GLU A 238 28.56 35.08 -18.97
N LYS A 239 29.24 34.83 -20.11
CA LYS A 239 30.31 35.68 -20.62
C LYS A 239 30.47 35.43 -22.10
N GLU A 240 29.80 36.25 -22.90
CA GLU A 240 30.27 36.58 -24.25
C GLU A 240 30.37 38.07 -24.43
N PRO A 241 31.34 38.52 -25.27
CA PRO A 241 31.89 39.88 -25.34
C PRO A 241 31.03 40.92 -26.05
#